data_2aed7b5b9dcb38a0453dd9c2c112c845
#
_entry.id   2aed7b5b9dcb38a0453dd9c2c112c845
#
_cell.length_a   1.000
_cell.length_b   1.000
_cell.length_c   1.000
_cell.angle_alpha   90.00
_cell.angle_beta   90.00
_cell.angle_gamma   90.00
#
_symmetry.space_group_name_H-M   'P 1'
#
loop_
_entity.id
_entity.type
_entity.pdbx_description
1 polymer ?
#
loop_
_entity_poly.entity_id
_entity_poly.type
_entity_poly.pdbx_seq_one_letter_code
_entity_poly.pdbx_strand_id
1 'polypeptide(L)' 'MLIRNNKGEVVGEMNMSITEEGDVINTNTLYNDGRPVTQNISIRDSQGKVRTTNVIGGKILP' A
#
# COMPACT_ATOMS: atom_id res chain seq x y z
N MET A 1 -2.55 -3.85 -8.67
CA MET A 1 -2.72 -5.30 -8.80
C MET A 1 -3.55 -5.81 -7.63
N LEU A 2 -4.61 -6.51 -7.93
CA LEU A 2 -5.46 -7.12 -6.91
C LEU A 2 -4.99 -8.54 -6.62
N ILE A 3 -5.01 -8.90 -5.34
CA ILE A 3 -4.67 -10.24 -4.89
C ILE A 3 -5.95 -10.87 -4.39
N ARG A 4 -6.28 -12.07 -4.91
CA ARG A 4 -7.50 -12.78 -4.57
C ARG A 4 -7.17 -14.13 -3.96
N ASN A 5 -8.04 -14.59 -3.05
CA ASN A 5 -7.94 -15.93 -2.48
C ASN A 5 -8.60 -16.98 -3.38
N ASN A 6 -8.66 -18.22 -2.94
CA ASN A 6 -9.25 -19.32 -3.71
C ASN A 6 -10.75 -19.15 -3.95
N LYS A 7 -11.42 -18.31 -3.17
CA LYS A 7 -12.84 -18.04 -3.33
C LYS A 7 -13.12 -16.84 -4.24
N GLY A 8 -12.07 -16.22 -4.78
CA GLY A 8 -12.20 -15.03 -5.62
C GLY A 8 -12.37 -13.74 -4.87
N GLU A 9 -12.27 -13.77 -3.54
CA GLU A 9 -12.36 -12.57 -2.72
C GLU A 9 -11.06 -11.76 -2.78
N VAL A 10 -11.17 -10.43 -2.83
CA VAL A 10 -9.99 -9.56 -2.81
C VAL A 10 -9.45 -9.53 -1.39
N VAL A 11 -8.20 -9.96 -1.22
CA VAL A 11 -7.53 -9.98 0.09
C VAL A 11 -6.36 -9.02 0.16
N GLY A 12 -5.98 -8.44 -0.97
CA GLY A 12 -4.90 -7.45 -0.99
C GLY A 12 -4.90 -6.64 -2.27
N GLU A 13 -4.23 -5.51 -2.22
CA GLU A 13 -4.02 -4.66 -3.38
C GLU A 13 -2.64 -4.05 -3.30
N MET A 14 -1.92 -4.10 -4.42
CA MET A 14 -0.60 -3.50 -4.55
C MET A 14 -0.61 -2.54 -5.71
N ASN A 15 -0.20 -1.30 -5.47
CA ASN A 15 -0.11 -0.28 -6.50
C ASN A 15 1.25 0.41 -6.44
N MET A 16 1.75 0.79 -7.61
CA MET A 16 2.97 1.56 -7.72
C MET A 16 2.72 2.71 -8.69
N SER A 17 3.18 3.89 -8.33
CA SER A 17 3.13 5.05 -9.22
C SER A 17 4.45 5.80 -9.14
N ILE A 18 4.76 6.54 -10.21
CA ILE A 18 5.96 7.36 -10.30
C ILE A 18 5.50 8.77 -10.60
N THR A 19 5.94 9.73 -9.79
CA THR A 19 5.58 11.13 -9.97
C THR A 19 6.50 11.77 -11.03
N GLU A 20 6.12 12.95 -11.51
CA GLU A 20 6.95 13.71 -12.43
C GLU A 20 8.32 14.07 -11.84
N GLU A 21 8.38 14.17 -10.53
CA GLU A 21 9.61 14.49 -9.81
C GLU A 21 10.52 13.28 -9.61
N GLY A 22 10.07 12.10 -10.02
CA GLY A 22 10.84 10.87 -9.90
C GLY A 22 10.66 10.12 -8.61
N ASP A 23 9.67 10.48 -7.80
CA ASP A 23 9.36 9.74 -6.59
C ASP A 23 8.59 8.47 -6.95
N VAL A 24 8.96 7.36 -6.31
CA VAL A 24 8.26 6.08 -6.49
C VAL A 24 7.39 5.84 -5.27
N ILE A 25 6.09 5.69 -5.51
CA ILE A 25 5.12 5.49 -4.45
C ILE A 25 4.56 4.07 -4.57
N ASN A 26 4.74 3.28 -3.52
CA ASN A 26 4.18 1.94 -3.43
C ASN A 26 3.13 1.93 -2.33
N THR A 27 1.95 1.39 -2.63
CA THR A 27 0.90 1.20 -1.64
C THR A 27 0.50 -0.26 -1.62
N ASN A 28 0.44 -0.83 -0.42
CA ASN A 28 0.00 -2.20 -0.20
C ASN A 28 -1.13 -2.16 0.80
N THR A 29 -2.27 -2.75 0.44
CA THR A 29 -3.44 -2.77 1.30
C THR A 29 -3.88 -4.21 1.49
N LEU A 30 -4.16 -4.59 2.73
CA LEU A 30 -4.73 -5.90 3.05
C LEU A 30 -6.19 -5.72 3.44
N TYR A 31 -7.03 -6.63 2.97
CA TYR A 31 -8.47 -6.60 3.20
C TYR A 31 -8.90 -7.80 4.02
N ASN A 32 -9.92 -7.60 4.83
CA ASN A 32 -10.63 -8.65 5.53
C ASN A 32 -12.12 -8.39 5.41
N ASP A 33 -12.87 -9.35 4.86
CA ASP A 33 -14.30 -9.22 4.61
C ASP A 33 -14.65 -7.98 3.78
N GLY A 34 -13.81 -7.68 2.77
CA GLY A 34 -14.03 -6.52 1.89
C GLY A 34 -13.68 -5.18 2.49
N ARG A 35 -13.11 -5.15 3.70
CA ARG A 35 -12.72 -3.92 4.37
C ARG A 35 -11.20 -3.84 4.50
N PRO A 36 -10.60 -2.67 4.24
CA PRO A 36 -9.16 -2.51 4.45
C PRO A 36 -8.84 -2.57 5.94
N VAL A 37 -7.89 -3.42 6.32
CA VAL A 37 -7.45 -3.55 7.71
C VAL A 37 -6.03 -3.04 7.93
N THR A 38 -5.19 -3.12 6.92
CA THR A 38 -3.80 -2.68 7.01
C THR A 38 -3.39 -2.05 5.70
N GLN A 39 -2.70 -0.92 5.78
CA GLN A 39 -2.15 -0.28 4.60
C GLN A 39 -0.71 0.13 4.88
N ASN A 40 0.16 -0.15 3.93
CA ASN A 40 1.55 0.25 3.96
C ASN A 40 1.82 1.17 2.77
N ILE A 41 2.34 2.35 3.04
CA ILE A 41 2.67 3.33 2.02
C ILE A 41 4.16 3.59 2.10
N SER A 42 4.87 3.33 1.01
CA SER A 42 6.31 3.55 0.92
C SER A 42 6.60 4.52 -0.20
N ILE A 43 7.36 5.56 0.09
CA ILE A 43 7.75 6.58 -0.90
C ILE A 43 9.26 6.63 -0.93
N ARG A 44 9.81 6.42 -2.13
CA ARG A 44 11.25 6.58 -2.37
C ARG A 44 11.46 7.80 -3.25
N ASP A 45 12.25 8.76 -2.78
CA ASP A 45 12.53 9.96 -3.56
C ASP A 45 13.67 9.73 -4.56
N SER A 46 13.95 10.75 -5.36
CA SER A 46 14.97 10.67 -6.42
C SER A 46 16.39 10.48 -5.87
N GLN A 47 16.60 10.75 -4.59
CA GLN A 47 17.89 10.58 -3.93
C GLN A 47 18.02 9.22 -3.23
N GLY A 48 16.99 8.39 -3.34
CA GLY A 48 16.97 7.06 -2.74
C GLY A 48 16.50 7.01 -1.31
N LYS A 49 16.03 8.13 -0.75
CA LYS A 49 15.47 8.13 0.61
C LYS A 49 14.10 7.48 0.61
N VAL A 50 13.87 6.61 1.58
CA VAL A 50 12.62 5.88 1.72
C VAL A 50 11.90 6.32 2.99
N ARG A 51 10.61 6.62 2.85
CA ARG A 51 9.71 6.89 3.97
C ARG A 51 8.60 5.85 3.93
N THR A 52 8.29 5.28 5.07
CA THR A 52 7.24 4.27 5.17
C THR A 52 6.23 4.69 6.22
N THR A 53 4.95 4.60 5.86
CA THR A 53 3.84 4.88 6.76
C THR A 53 2.95 3.66 6.82
N ASN A 54 2.57 3.26 8.02
CA ASN A 54 1.67 2.14 8.24
C ASN A 54 0.35 2.65 8.81
N VAL A 55 -0.76 2.15 8.25
CA VAL A 55 -2.10 2.47 8.72
C VAL A 55 -2.75 1.14 9.12
N ILE A 56 -3.21 1.04 10.36
CA ILE A 56 -3.87 -0.16 10.88
C ILE A 56 -5.21 0.25 11.46
N GLY A 57 -6.29 -0.37 10.96
CA GLY A 57 -7.64 -0.08 11.47
C GLY A 57 -8.03 1.38 11.33
N GLY A 58 -7.52 2.08 10.32
CA GLY A 58 -7.78 3.50 10.10
C GLY A 58 -6.91 4.44 10.93
N LYS A 59 -5.95 3.90 11.69
CA LYS A 59 -5.02 4.71 12.49
C LYS A 59 -3.63 4.70 11.87
N ILE A 60 -3.02 5.87 11.82
CA ILE A 60 -1.66 6.01 11.33
C ILE A 60 -0.71 5.71 12.49
N LEU A 61 0.24 4.81 12.26
CA LEU A 61 1.24 4.44 13.25
C LEU A 61 2.54 5.22 12.99
N PRO A 62 3.21 5.63 14.05
CA PRO A 62 4.49 6.32 13.92
C PRO A 62 5.59 5.42 13.36
#